data_2e0a4da51bbdf7198eb8cac0c28d15ac
#
_entry.id   2e0a4da51bbdf7198eb8cac0c28d15ac
#
_cell.length_a   1.000
_cell.length_b   1.000
_cell.length_c   1.000
_cell.angle_alpha   90.00
_cell.angle_beta   90.00
_cell.angle_gamma   90.00
#
_symmetry.space_group_name_H-M   'P 1'
#
loop_
_entity.id
_entity.type
_entity.pdbx_description
1 polymer ?
#
loop_
_entity_poly.entity_id
_entity_poly.type
_entity_poly.pdbx_seq_one_letter_code
_entity_poly.pdbx_strand_id
1 'polypeptide(L)'
;MISYPRVLLFGDSITQFAFETNGWGATLANKLVRKCDVLNRGLSGYNTRWAKQILPKLIPDGARASAADIAAVTIFFGANDSSIREQNPQQHVPLEEYAENLRSMVQYLKSVNIKEEKIVLIAPPPIHEPSWEKHCFMKGYKLNRLNAVTEAYARACAQVGNEYGADVVDLWTLMQEGGSDYTVYLSDGLHLSEEGNQFLESKLWPLLEKKLGTLPFILPYWNDVDNNNPESSLFQNLTEKKD
;
A
#
# COMPACT_ATOMS: atom_id res chain seq x y z
N MET A 1 4.80 23.33 15.43
CA MET A 1 4.20 21.98 15.63
C MET A 1 5.17 20.96 15.09
N ILE A 2 5.49 19.91 15.83
CA ILE A 2 6.36 18.82 15.35
C ILE A 2 5.59 18.07 14.26
N SER A 3 6.17 17.98 13.07
CA SER A 3 5.58 17.23 11.94
C SER A 3 6.32 15.92 11.74
N TYR A 4 5.57 14.83 11.59
CA TYR A 4 6.12 13.52 11.26
C TYR A 4 6.04 13.30 9.76
N PRO A 5 7.10 12.77 9.12
CA PRO A 5 6.97 12.22 7.77
C PRO A 5 5.89 11.14 7.73
N ARG A 6 5.23 10.99 6.58
CA ARG A 6 4.07 10.10 6.46
C ARG A 6 4.30 9.03 5.41
N VAL A 7 3.94 7.80 5.75
CA VAL A 7 3.78 6.70 4.79
C VAL A 7 2.30 6.53 4.53
N LEU A 8 1.87 6.69 3.29
CA LEU A 8 0.48 6.53 2.88
C LEU A 8 0.25 5.13 2.30
N LEU A 9 -0.60 4.34 2.94
CA LEU A 9 -1.05 3.04 2.43
C LEU A 9 -2.38 3.25 1.72
N PHE A 10 -2.36 3.28 0.38
CA PHE A 10 -3.55 3.51 -0.44
C PHE A 10 -3.94 2.24 -1.18
N GLY A 11 -5.16 1.75 -0.98
CA GLY A 11 -5.61 0.49 -1.54
C GLY A 11 -7.07 0.16 -1.25
N ASP A 12 -7.42 -1.08 -1.51
CA ASP A 12 -8.77 -1.64 -1.31
C ASP A 12 -8.96 -2.26 0.10
N SER A 13 -9.76 -3.35 0.21
CA SER A 13 -9.99 -4.08 1.47
C SER A 13 -8.71 -4.65 2.08
N ILE A 14 -7.76 -5.13 1.26
CA ILE A 14 -6.51 -5.71 1.74
C ILE A 14 -5.67 -4.64 2.46
N THR A 15 -5.76 -3.40 2.02
CA THR A 15 -5.16 -2.25 2.71
C THR A 15 -6.02 -1.79 3.88
N GLN A 16 -7.35 -1.77 3.76
CA GLN A 16 -8.23 -1.36 4.86
C GLN A 16 -8.01 -2.22 6.10
N PHE A 17 -7.86 -3.53 5.93
CA PHE A 17 -7.63 -4.48 7.02
C PHE A 17 -6.17 -4.59 7.47
N ALA A 18 -5.27 -3.82 6.87
CA ALA A 18 -3.83 -3.87 7.18
C ALA A 18 -3.47 -3.51 8.62
N PHE A 19 -4.38 -2.91 9.40
CA PHE A 19 -4.17 -2.58 10.82
C PHE A 19 -4.92 -3.51 11.77
N GLU A 20 -5.52 -4.58 11.28
CA GLU A 20 -6.03 -5.66 12.13
C GLU A 20 -4.86 -6.39 12.82
N THR A 21 -5.18 -7.28 13.76
CA THR A 21 -4.17 -8.07 14.50
C THR A 21 -3.24 -8.78 13.51
N ASN A 22 -1.94 -8.62 13.66
CA ASN A 22 -0.89 -9.16 12.78
C ASN A 22 -0.95 -8.67 11.32
N GLY A 23 -1.70 -7.57 11.06
CA GLY A 23 -1.79 -6.96 9.74
C GLY A 23 -0.47 -6.30 9.30
N TRP A 24 -0.19 -6.33 7.98
CA TRP A 24 1.05 -5.82 7.40
C TRP A 24 1.27 -4.33 7.67
N GLY A 25 0.21 -3.51 7.69
CA GLY A 25 0.29 -2.08 8.00
C GLY A 25 0.58 -1.81 9.47
N ALA A 26 0.02 -2.61 10.40
CA ALA A 26 0.31 -2.52 11.82
C ALA A 26 1.79 -2.85 12.10
N THR A 27 2.33 -3.88 11.44
CA THR A 27 3.74 -4.25 11.55
C THR A 27 4.66 -3.14 11.02
N LEU A 28 4.31 -2.53 9.87
CA LEU A 28 5.05 -1.37 9.35
C LEU A 28 5.00 -0.18 10.31
N ALA A 29 3.82 0.14 10.87
CA ALA A 29 3.67 1.23 11.83
C ALA A 29 4.55 1.01 13.07
N ASN A 30 4.62 -0.23 13.57
CA ASN A 30 5.50 -0.58 14.68
C ASN A 30 6.99 -0.39 14.34
N LYS A 31 7.44 -0.78 13.13
CA LYS A 31 8.83 -0.60 12.67
C LYS A 31 9.21 0.87 12.49
N LEU A 32 8.25 1.73 12.20
CA LEU A 32 8.43 3.16 11.93
C LEU A 32 8.12 4.07 13.12
N VAL A 33 7.89 3.49 14.30
CA VAL A 33 7.67 4.24 15.54
C VAL A 33 8.76 5.31 15.74
N ARG A 34 8.34 6.54 15.99
CA ARG A 34 9.20 7.73 16.17
C ARG A 34 9.97 8.16 14.91
N LYS A 35 9.70 7.59 13.75
CA LYS A 35 10.26 8.01 12.46
C LYS A 35 9.20 8.55 11.50
N CYS A 36 8.07 7.85 11.37
CA CYS A 36 7.00 8.18 10.44
C CYS A 36 5.63 7.85 11.03
N ASP A 37 4.62 8.62 10.63
CA ASP A 37 3.23 8.20 10.75
C ASP A 37 2.87 7.27 9.58
N VAL A 38 2.20 6.15 9.86
CA VAL A 38 1.66 5.26 8.82
C VAL A 38 0.17 5.50 8.73
N LEU A 39 -0.28 6.01 7.59
CA LEU A 39 -1.66 6.38 7.33
C LEU A 39 -2.35 5.33 6.48
N ASN A 40 -3.30 4.59 7.06
CA ASN A 40 -4.13 3.67 6.32
C ASN A 40 -5.22 4.45 5.55
N ARG A 41 -5.26 4.26 4.24
CA ARG A 41 -6.27 4.77 3.30
C ARG A 41 -6.79 3.64 2.43
N GLY A 42 -7.05 2.49 3.05
CA GLY A 42 -7.73 1.35 2.44
C GLY A 42 -9.23 1.59 2.34
N LEU A 43 -9.80 1.21 1.22
CA LEU A 43 -11.20 1.44 0.86
C LEU A 43 -11.79 0.11 0.35
N SER A 44 -12.38 -0.67 1.25
CA SER A 44 -12.93 -1.99 0.93
C SER A 44 -13.88 -1.96 -0.26
N GLY A 45 -13.68 -2.84 -1.22
CA GLY A 45 -14.50 -2.95 -2.43
C GLY A 45 -14.14 -1.96 -3.55
N TYR A 46 -13.24 -1.02 -3.32
CA TYR A 46 -12.87 -0.02 -4.32
C TYR A 46 -11.97 -0.60 -5.42
N ASN A 47 -12.13 -0.05 -6.62
CA ASN A 47 -11.33 -0.33 -7.80
C ASN A 47 -10.51 0.91 -8.21
N THR A 48 -9.65 0.76 -9.19
CA THR A 48 -8.78 1.85 -9.65
C THR A 48 -9.55 3.01 -10.30
N ARG A 49 -10.73 2.76 -10.90
CA ARG A 49 -11.57 3.82 -11.49
C ARG A 49 -12.03 4.82 -10.44
N TRP A 50 -12.37 4.36 -9.24
CA TRP A 50 -12.77 5.21 -8.12
C TRP A 50 -11.54 5.76 -7.41
N ALA A 51 -10.50 4.93 -7.22
CA ALA A 51 -9.28 5.31 -6.54
C ALA A 51 -8.60 6.53 -7.16
N LYS A 52 -8.48 6.60 -8.49
CA LYS A 52 -7.89 7.76 -9.16
C LYS A 52 -8.63 9.07 -8.94
N GLN A 53 -9.95 9.02 -8.68
CA GLN A 53 -10.74 10.22 -8.36
C GLN A 53 -10.55 10.68 -6.91
N ILE A 54 -10.21 9.75 -6.02
CA ILE A 54 -10.06 10.03 -4.59
C ILE A 54 -8.64 10.51 -4.27
N LEU A 55 -7.63 9.99 -4.94
CA LEU A 55 -6.23 10.32 -4.67
C LEU A 55 -5.94 11.82 -4.59
N PRO A 56 -6.47 12.67 -5.51
CA PRO A 56 -6.31 14.13 -5.43
C PRO A 56 -6.99 14.79 -4.21
N LYS A 57 -7.93 14.09 -3.56
CA LYS A 57 -8.55 14.58 -2.32
C LYS A 57 -7.76 14.17 -1.08
N LEU A 58 -7.00 13.07 -1.16
CA LEU A 58 -6.12 12.62 -0.10
C LEU A 58 -4.81 13.43 -0.07
N ILE A 59 -4.30 13.80 -1.23
CA ILE A 59 -3.07 14.59 -1.42
C ILE A 59 -3.39 15.73 -2.38
N PRO A 60 -4.01 16.84 -1.92
CA PRO A 60 -4.39 17.94 -2.80
C PRO A 60 -3.18 18.63 -3.44
N ASP A 61 -3.34 19.05 -4.71
CA ASP A 61 -2.39 19.94 -5.37
C ASP A 61 -2.32 21.29 -4.63
N GLY A 62 -1.13 21.87 -4.56
CA GLY A 62 -0.89 23.15 -3.87
C GLY A 62 -0.76 23.03 -2.33
N ALA A 63 -1.07 21.90 -1.74
CA ALA A 63 -0.81 21.65 -0.31
C ALA A 63 0.67 21.26 -0.11
N ARG A 64 1.62 22.19 -0.41
CA ARG A 64 3.07 21.94 -0.33
C ARG A 64 3.48 21.26 0.98
N ALA A 65 2.88 21.66 2.09
CA ALA A 65 3.16 21.08 3.39
C ALA A 65 2.72 19.59 3.48
N SER A 66 1.62 19.19 2.81
CA SER A 66 1.12 17.82 2.89
C SER A 66 1.87 16.83 2.00
N ALA A 67 2.29 17.26 0.79
CA ALA A 67 3.05 16.43 -0.13
C ALA A 67 4.54 16.33 0.25
N ALA A 68 5.12 17.40 0.77
CA ALA A 68 6.52 17.42 1.23
C ALA A 68 6.76 16.43 2.38
N ASP A 69 5.75 16.23 3.23
CA ASP A 69 5.84 15.30 4.36
C ASP A 69 5.58 13.82 3.97
N ILE A 70 5.18 13.53 2.72
CA ILE A 70 5.03 12.15 2.26
C ILE A 70 6.41 11.54 2.01
N ALA A 71 6.75 10.56 2.84
CA ALA A 71 8.00 9.82 2.76
C ALA A 71 7.90 8.61 1.81
N ALA A 72 6.74 7.94 1.77
CA ALA A 72 6.43 6.88 0.82
C ALA A 72 4.91 6.74 0.60
N VAL A 73 4.53 6.20 -0.56
CA VAL A 73 3.15 5.84 -0.91
C VAL A 73 3.13 4.43 -1.44
N THR A 74 2.27 3.58 -0.91
CA THR A 74 1.91 2.31 -1.55
C THR A 74 0.60 2.46 -2.31
N ILE A 75 0.49 1.87 -3.50
CA ILE A 75 -0.75 1.76 -4.27
C ILE A 75 -1.05 0.27 -4.45
N PHE A 76 -2.12 -0.21 -3.82
CA PHE A 76 -2.47 -1.62 -3.77
C PHE A 76 -3.93 -1.85 -4.16
N PHE A 77 -4.16 -1.97 -5.47
CA PHE A 77 -5.47 -2.25 -6.09
C PHE A 77 -5.33 -3.32 -7.17
N GLY A 78 -6.45 -3.86 -7.60
CA GLY A 78 -6.52 -4.85 -8.69
C GLY A 78 -7.36 -6.06 -8.34
N ALA A 79 -7.48 -6.40 -7.05
CA ALA A 79 -8.30 -7.51 -6.59
C ALA A 79 -9.80 -7.32 -6.89
N ASN A 80 -10.29 -6.09 -6.95
CA ASN A 80 -11.65 -5.77 -7.35
C ASN A 80 -11.76 -5.53 -8.85
N ASP A 81 -10.78 -4.85 -9.46
CA ASP A 81 -10.72 -4.57 -10.89
C ASP A 81 -10.76 -5.87 -11.72
N SER A 82 -10.08 -6.93 -11.26
CA SER A 82 -10.00 -8.24 -11.93
C SER A 82 -11.26 -9.10 -11.76
N SER A 83 -12.33 -8.59 -11.15
CA SER A 83 -13.57 -9.33 -11.02
C SER A 83 -14.20 -9.64 -12.39
N ILE A 84 -14.93 -10.76 -12.48
CA ILE A 84 -15.63 -11.18 -13.71
C ILE A 84 -16.76 -10.18 -13.97
N ARG A 85 -16.73 -9.52 -15.13
CA ARG A 85 -17.67 -8.45 -15.49
C ARG A 85 -19.14 -8.87 -15.37
N GLU A 86 -19.49 -10.06 -15.81
CA GLU A 86 -20.86 -10.58 -15.82
C GLU A 86 -21.37 -10.90 -14.42
N GLN A 87 -20.45 -11.17 -13.47
CA GLN A 87 -20.80 -11.53 -12.09
C GLN A 87 -20.67 -10.35 -11.12
N ASN A 88 -19.81 -9.37 -11.43
CA ASN A 88 -19.59 -8.20 -10.60
C ASN A 88 -19.23 -6.95 -11.43
N PRO A 89 -20.17 -6.46 -12.24
CA PRO A 89 -19.95 -5.35 -13.16
C PRO A 89 -19.59 -4.03 -12.46
N GLN A 90 -20.00 -3.87 -11.21
CA GLN A 90 -19.73 -2.64 -10.44
C GLN A 90 -18.25 -2.51 -10.06
N GLN A 91 -17.60 -3.61 -9.73
CA GLN A 91 -16.19 -3.58 -9.33
C GLN A 91 -15.26 -3.76 -10.52
N HIS A 92 -15.69 -4.49 -11.56
CA HIS A 92 -14.87 -4.76 -12.73
C HIS A 92 -14.37 -3.49 -13.42
N VAL A 93 -13.08 -3.47 -13.73
CA VAL A 93 -12.44 -2.48 -14.58
C VAL A 93 -11.67 -3.22 -15.68
N PRO A 94 -11.90 -2.93 -16.96
CA PRO A 94 -11.13 -3.56 -18.04
C PRO A 94 -9.63 -3.40 -17.86
N LEU A 95 -8.84 -4.40 -18.27
CA LEU A 95 -7.40 -4.47 -18.02
C LEU A 95 -6.64 -3.22 -18.52
N GLU A 96 -6.95 -2.76 -19.73
CA GLU A 96 -6.32 -1.57 -20.30
C GLU A 96 -6.67 -0.31 -19.48
N GLU A 97 -7.92 -0.18 -19.04
CA GLU A 97 -8.34 0.93 -18.18
C GLU A 97 -7.69 0.85 -16.80
N TYR A 98 -7.53 -0.35 -16.24
CA TYR A 98 -6.81 -0.57 -14.98
C TYR A 98 -5.37 -0.04 -15.07
N ALA A 99 -4.64 -0.46 -16.11
CA ALA A 99 -3.28 0.02 -16.33
C ALA A 99 -3.22 1.54 -16.50
N GLU A 100 -4.16 2.13 -17.25
CA GLU A 100 -4.23 3.58 -17.43
C GLU A 100 -4.59 4.32 -16.13
N ASN A 101 -5.44 3.74 -15.29
CA ASN A 101 -5.76 4.30 -13.98
C ASN A 101 -4.54 4.30 -13.06
N LEU A 102 -3.73 3.23 -13.08
CA LEU A 102 -2.46 3.19 -12.33
C LEU A 102 -1.47 4.26 -12.84
N ARG A 103 -1.30 4.38 -14.18
CA ARG A 103 -0.48 5.44 -14.78
C ARG A 103 -0.92 6.82 -14.32
N SER A 104 -2.22 7.08 -14.40
CA SER A 104 -2.82 8.35 -13.98
C SER A 104 -2.53 8.67 -12.51
N MET A 105 -2.60 7.66 -11.62
CA MET A 105 -2.29 7.86 -10.20
C MET A 105 -0.81 8.14 -9.96
N VAL A 106 0.09 7.42 -10.64
CA VAL A 106 1.54 7.68 -10.54
C VAL A 106 1.89 9.07 -11.09
N GLN A 107 1.33 9.45 -12.25
CA GLN A 107 1.53 10.78 -12.83
C GLN A 107 1.01 11.88 -11.91
N TYR A 108 -0.16 11.68 -11.29
CA TYR A 108 -0.69 12.61 -10.32
C TYR A 108 0.25 12.80 -9.12
N LEU A 109 0.75 11.71 -8.53
CA LEU A 109 1.71 11.79 -7.43
C LEU A 109 2.97 12.58 -7.83
N LYS A 110 3.49 12.34 -9.04
CA LYS A 110 4.65 13.09 -9.59
C LYS A 110 4.31 14.57 -9.79
N SER A 111 3.12 14.92 -10.23
CA SER A 111 2.70 16.32 -10.42
C SER A 111 2.62 17.10 -9.11
N VAL A 112 2.38 16.43 -7.99
CA VAL A 112 2.39 17.01 -6.64
C VAL A 112 3.72 16.82 -5.90
N ASN A 113 4.83 16.60 -6.63
CA ASN A 113 6.20 16.46 -6.12
C ASN A 113 6.47 15.19 -5.26
N ILE A 114 5.68 14.15 -5.42
CA ILE A 114 6.00 12.82 -4.88
C ILE A 114 6.68 12.03 -6.00
N LYS A 115 8.02 11.95 -5.94
CA LYS A 115 8.84 11.31 -6.96
C LYS A 115 8.62 9.79 -6.97
N GLU A 116 8.94 9.16 -8.11
CA GLU A 116 8.83 7.72 -8.33
C GLU A 116 9.54 6.88 -7.27
N GLU A 117 10.70 7.31 -6.79
CA GLU A 117 11.45 6.63 -5.74
C GLU A 117 10.71 6.51 -4.41
N LYS A 118 9.63 7.27 -4.20
CA LYS A 118 8.75 7.22 -3.02
C LYS A 118 7.52 6.34 -3.24
N ILE A 119 7.31 5.83 -4.46
CA ILE A 119 6.11 5.09 -4.84
C ILE A 119 6.42 3.59 -4.88
N VAL A 120 5.54 2.78 -4.31
CA VAL A 120 5.56 1.33 -4.42
C VAL A 120 4.21 0.85 -4.95
N LEU A 121 4.20 0.21 -6.10
CA LEU A 121 3.01 -0.48 -6.61
C LEU A 121 3.00 -1.91 -6.06
N ILE A 122 1.86 -2.36 -5.55
CA ILE A 122 1.66 -3.72 -5.08
C ILE A 122 0.61 -4.37 -5.99
N ALA A 123 1.02 -5.41 -6.71
CA ALA A 123 0.11 -6.17 -7.56
C ALA A 123 -0.88 -7.00 -6.71
N PRO A 124 -2.11 -7.26 -7.19
CA PRO A 124 -3.07 -8.06 -6.46
C PRO A 124 -2.51 -9.45 -6.15
N PRO A 125 -2.89 -10.08 -5.01
CA PRO A 125 -2.50 -11.45 -4.69
C PRO A 125 -3.19 -12.46 -5.62
N PRO A 126 -2.74 -13.72 -5.65
CA PRO A 126 -3.44 -14.79 -6.34
C PRO A 126 -4.81 -15.04 -5.71
N ILE A 127 -5.70 -15.69 -6.47
CA ILE A 127 -7.04 -16.08 -6.02
C ILE A 127 -7.07 -17.60 -5.84
N HIS A 128 -7.49 -18.08 -4.67
CA HIS A 128 -7.85 -19.47 -4.49
C HIS A 128 -9.34 -19.64 -4.79
N GLU A 129 -9.65 -19.98 -6.03
CA GLU A 129 -11.01 -20.04 -6.58
C GLU A 129 -11.96 -20.90 -5.73
N PRO A 130 -11.59 -22.13 -5.26
CA PRO A 130 -12.50 -22.94 -4.47
C PRO A 130 -12.90 -22.28 -3.13
N SER A 131 -11.97 -21.66 -2.42
CA SER A 131 -12.27 -20.95 -1.17
C SER A 131 -13.09 -19.70 -1.42
N TRP A 132 -12.74 -18.93 -2.46
CA TRP A 132 -13.47 -17.73 -2.83
C TRP A 132 -14.88 -18.02 -3.35
N GLU A 133 -15.08 -19.11 -4.09
CA GLU A 133 -16.40 -19.57 -4.52
C GLU A 133 -17.30 -19.88 -3.32
N LYS A 134 -16.76 -20.63 -2.34
CA LYS A 134 -17.48 -20.92 -1.10
C LYS A 134 -17.86 -19.63 -0.36
N HIS A 135 -16.96 -18.66 -0.26
CA HIS A 135 -17.23 -17.36 0.34
C HIS A 135 -18.32 -16.59 -0.41
N CYS A 136 -18.26 -16.55 -1.75
CA CYS A 136 -19.28 -15.94 -2.59
C CYS A 136 -20.64 -16.59 -2.36
N PHE A 137 -20.70 -17.92 -2.38
CA PHE A 137 -21.94 -18.67 -2.19
C PHE A 137 -22.59 -18.40 -0.85
N MET A 138 -21.83 -18.32 0.25
CA MET A 138 -22.36 -17.97 1.57
C MET A 138 -22.99 -16.56 1.61
N LYS A 139 -22.58 -15.67 0.71
CA LYS A 139 -23.14 -14.32 0.55
C LYS A 139 -24.21 -14.20 -0.55
N GLY A 140 -24.63 -15.31 -1.14
CA GLY A 140 -25.63 -15.34 -2.21
C GLY A 140 -25.12 -14.93 -3.60
N TYR A 141 -23.80 -14.96 -3.80
CA TYR A 141 -23.15 -14.64 -5.07
C TYR A 141 -22.59 -15.89 -5.75
N LYS A 142 -22.32 -15.78 -7.05
CA LYS A 142 -21.51 -16.76 -7.80
C LYS A 142 -20.02 -16.41 -7.70
N LEU A 143 -19.16 -17.38 -8.03
CA LEU A 143 -17.73 -17.11 -8.21
C LEU A 143 -17.55 -15.92 -9.16
N ASN A 144 -16.83 -14.92 -8.71
CA ASN A 144 -16.70 -13.66 -9.45
C ASN A 144 -15.24 -13.20 -9.64
N ARG A 145 -14.27 -14.06 -9.36
CA ARG A 145 -12.83 -13.82 -9.61
C ARG A 145 -12.16 -15.14 -10.03
N LEU A 146 -11.22 -15.04 -10.96
CA LEU A 146 -10.41 -16.16 -11.45
C LEU A 146 -8.93 -15.82 -11.31
N ASN A 147 -8.13 -16.79 -10.86
CA ASN A 147 -6.68 -16.58 -10.67
C ASN A 147 -5.97 -16.20 -11.97
N ALA A 148 -6.31 -16.87 -13.08
CA ALA A 148 -5.75 -16.58 -14.39
C ALA A 148 -6.10 -15.16 -14.90
N VAL A 149 -7.28 -14.62 -14.53
CA VAL A 149 -7.63 -13.22 -14.84
C VAL A 149 -6.82 -12.26 -13.99
N THR A 150 -6.70 -12.53 -12.69
CA THR A 150 -5.93 -11.69 -11.77
C THR A 150 -4.45 -11.63 -12.14
N GLU A 151 -3.88 -12.70 -12.70
CA GLU A 151 -2.52 -12.70 -13.26
C GLU A 151 -2.28 -11.57 -14.25
N ALA A 152 -3.22 -11.35 -15.18
CA ALA A 152 -3.08 -10.29 -16.19
C ALA A 152 -3.04 -8.89 -15.53
N TYR A 153 -3.81 -8.67 -14.47
CA TYR A 153 -3.79 -7.42 -13.70
C TYR A 153 -2.49 -7.26 -12.90
N ALA A 154 -1.98 -8.33 -12.32
CA ALA A 154 -0.70 -8.30 -11.63
C ALA A 154 0.45 -7.94 -12.58
N ARG A 155 0.49 -8.57 -13.77
CA ARG A 155 1.47 -8.24 -14.81
C ARG A 155 1.37 -6.79 -15.29
N ALA A 156 0.14 -6.28 -15.49
CA ALA A 156 -0.08 -4.88 -15.88
C ALA A 156 0.39 -3.91 -14.78
N CYS A 157 0.16 -4.23 -13.51
CA CYS A 157 0.68 -3.44 -12.38
C CYS A 157 2.21 -3.39 -12.39
N ALA A 158 2.86 -4.54 -12.54
CA ALA A 158 4.32 -4.62 -12.60
C ALA A 158 4.89 -3.85 -13.81
N GLN A 159 4.23 -3.96 -14.96
CA GLN A 159 4.62 -3.20 -16.15
C GLN A 159 4.55 -1.69 -15.93
N VAL A 160 3.47 -1.18 -15.34
CA VAL A 160 3.32 0.25 -15.02
C VAL A 160 4.39 0.71 -14.03
N GLY A 161 4.69 -0.08 -12.99
CA GLY A 161 5.76 0.25 -12.05
C GLY A 161 7.12 0.41 -12.75
N ASN A 162 7.47 -0.55 -13.59
CA ASN A 162 8.71 -0.53 -14.37
C ASN A 162 8.75 0.65 -15.35
N GLU A 163 7.64 0.95 -16.01
CA GLU A 163 7.50 2.08 -16.97
C GLU A 163 7.81 3.43 -16.30
N TYR A 164 7.42 3.61 -15.04
CA TYR A 164 7.61 4.87 -14.31
C TYR A 164 8.81 4.85 -13.35
N GLY A 165 9.55 3.74 -13.24
CA GLY A 165 10.67 3.62 -12.31
C GLY A 165 10.25 3.58 -10.84
N ALA A 166 8.99 3.21 -10.56
CA ALA A 166 8.51 2.95 -9.22
C ALA A 166 8.87 1.51 -8.79
N ASP A 167 9.05 1.30 -7.48
CA ASP A 167 9.24 -0.05 -6.98
C ASP A 167 7.95 -0.88 -7.11
N VAL A 168 8.11 -2.19 -7.29
CA VAL A 168 7.00 -3.12 -7.45
C VAL A 168 7.13 -4.30 -6.49
N VAL A 169 6.02 -4.65 -5.83
CA VAL A 169 5.83 -5.95 -5.18
C VAL A 169 4.84 -6.75 -6.02
N ASP A 170 5.32 -7.62 -6.89
CA ASP A 170 4.46 -8.54 -7.66
C ASP A 170 4.00 -9.70 -6.77
N LEU A 171 2.97 -9.43 -5.96
CA LEU A 171 2.50 -10.35 -4.95
C LEU A 171 1.92 -11.63 -5.55
N TRP A 172 1.27 -11.53 -6.73
CA TRP A 172 0.74 -12.68 -7.45
C TRP A 172 1.83 -13.69 -7.79
N THR A 173 2.91 -13.23 -8.38
CA THR A 173 4.06 -14.07 -8.75
C THR A 173 4.79 -14.59 -7.50
N LEU A 174 5.11 -13.69 -6.58
CA LEU A 174 5.90 -14.02 -5.39
C LEU A 174 5.25 -15.08 -4.49
N MET A 175 3.91 -15.08 -4.35
CA MET A 175 3.21 -16.08 -3.55
C MET A 175 3.15 -17.46 -4.19
N GLN A 176 3.31 -17.55 -5.51
CA GLN A 176 3.25 -18.79 -6.28
C GLN A 176 4.63 -19.32 -6.70
N GLU A 177 5.70 -18.60 -6.39
CA GLU A 177 7.06 -19.03 -6.70
C GLU A 177 7.43 -20.33 -5.99
N GLY A 178 8.19 -21.19 -6.69
CA GLY A 178 8.74 -22.43 -6.12
C GLY A 178 7.71 -23.57 -5.94
N GLY A 179 6.48 -23.42 -6.45
CA GLY A 179 5.44 -24.45 -6.35
C GLY A 179 4.92 -24.65 -4.92
N SER A 180 5.15 -23.68 -4.02
CA SER A 180 4.58 -23.70 -2.67
C SER A 180 3.07 -23.53 -2.70
N ASP A 181 2.40 -24.07 -1.68
CA ASP A 181 0.97 -23.89 -1.49
C ASP A 181 0.66 -22.44 -1.08
N TYR A 182 0.33 -21.61 -2.07
CA TYR A 182 0.00 -20.20 -1.84
C TYR A 182 -1.33 -20.01 -1.09
N THR A 183 -2.14 -21.04 -0.96
CA THR A 183 -3.45 -20.94 -0.29
C THR A 183 -3.32 -20.61 1.19
N VAL A 184 -2.18 -20.94 1.81
CA VAL A 184 -1.88 -20.57 3.20
C VAL A 184 -1.85 -19.06 3.42
N TYR A 185 -1.56 -18.28 2.38
CA TYR A 185 -1.50 -16.81 2.45
C TYR A 185 -2.87 -16.14 2.35
N LEU A 186 -3.95 -16.91 2.12
CA LEU A 186 -5.29 -16.39 1.87
C LEU A 186 -6.29 -16.94 2.91
N SER A 187 -7.03 -16.03 3.56
CA SER A 187 -8.01 -16.39 4.61
C SER A 187 -9.31 -16.94 4.04
N ASP A 188 -9.80 -16.33 2.97
CA ASP A 188 -11.07 -16.69 2.32
C ASP A 188 -10.91 -17.00 0.81
N GLY A 189 -9.67 -17.04 0.34
CA GLY A 189 -9.32 -17.23 -1.06
C GLY A 189 -9.05 -15.92 -1.82
N LEU A 190 -9.19 -14.75 -1.17
CA LEU A 190 -8.91 -13.41 -1.71
C LEU A 190 -8.12 -12.56 -0.73
N HIS A 191 -8.61 -12.41 0.50
CA HIS A 191 -7.99 -11.57 1.51
C HIS A 191 -6.83 -12.32 2.19
N LEU A 192 -5.85 -11.57 2.66
CA LEU A 192 -4.66 -12.13 3.28
C LEU A 192 -5.00 -12.83 4.61
N SER A 193 -4.39 -13.98 4.84
CA SER A 193 -4.29 -14.61 6.15
C SER A 193 -3.23 -13.90 7.01
N GLU A 194 -2.99 -14.37 8.22
CA GLU A 194 -1.87 -13.90 9.04
C GLU A 194 -0.52 -14.13 8.31
N GLU A 195 -0.33 -15.34 7.76
CA GLU A 195 0.85 -15.69 6.97
C GLU A 195 0.97 -14.82 5.71
N GLY A 196 -0.15 -14.50 5.06
CA GLY A 196 -0.18 -13.62 3.90
C GLY A 196 0.21 -12.18 4.24
N ASN A 197 -0.23 -11.67 5.39
CA ASN A 197 0.16 -10.36 5.90
C ASN A 197 1.67 -10.31 6.22
N GLN A 198 2.21 -11.34 6.87
CA GLN A 198 3.65 -11.46 7.17
C GLN A 198 4.46 -11.59 5.87
N PHE A 199 3.97 -12.36 4.90
CA PHE A 199 4.61 -12.52 3.60
C PHE A 199 4.69 -11.18 2.87
N LEU A 200 3.57 -10.45 2.71
CA LEU A 200 3.57 -9.13 2.08
C LEU A 200 4.53 -8.18 2.79
N GLU A 201 4.49 -8.12 4.12
CA GLU A 201 5.38 -7.27 4.90
C GLU A 201 6.85 -7.60 4.63
N SER A 202 7.21 -8.89 4.59
CA SER A 202 8.59 -9.34 4.31
C SER A 202 9.12 -8.92 2.93
N LYS A 203 8.24 -8.76 1.94
CA LYS A 203 8.59 -8.30 0.59
C LYS A 203 8.59 -6.77 0.46
N LEU A 204 7.69 -6.10 1.18
CA LEU A 204 7.53 -4.65 1.14
C LEU A 204 8.57 -3.93 2.02
N TRP A 205 8.88 -4.48 3.20
CA TRP A 205 9.78 -3.83 4.16
C TRP A 205 11.15 -3.46 3.59
N PRO A 206 11.88 -4.34 2.87
CA PRO A 206 13.19 -3.98 2.33
C PRO A 206 13.15 -2.77 1.40
N LEU A 207 12.07 -2.60 0.63
CA LEU A 207 11.86 -1.45 -0.24
C LEU A 207 11.62 -0.18 0.57
N LEU A 208 10.77 -0.26 1.59
CA LEU A 208 10.49 0.89 2.48
C LEU A 208 11.69 1.22 3.37
N GLU A 209 12.40 0.24 3.89
CA GLU A 209 13.60 0.44 4.70
C GLU A 209 14.69 1.21 3.93
N LYS A 210 14.91 0.85 2.65
CA LYS A 210 15.81 1.59 1.76
C LYS A 210 15.42 3.06 1.62
N LYS A 211 14.11 3.36 1.59
CA LYS A 211 13.57 4.73 1.44
C LYS A 211 13.59 5.52 2.76
N LEU A 212 13.34 4.86 3.86
CA LEU A 212 13.02 5.46 5.16
C LEU A 212 14.10 5.25 6.23
N GLY A 213 15.04 4.33 5.99
CA GLY A 213 16.04 3.92 6.99
C GLY A 213 16.93 5.06 7.48
N THR A 214 17.19 6.04 6.62
CA THR A 214 18.00 7.24 6.93
C THR A 214 17.23 8.32 7.69
N LEU A 215 15.92 8.18 7.82
CA LEU A 215 15.12 9.16 8.59
C LEU A 215 15.53 9.10 10.06
N PRO A 216 15.82 10.26 10.68
CA PRO A 216 16.18 10.31 12.10
C PRO A 216 14.97 9.99 12.97
N PHE A 217 15.23 9.54 14.19
CA PHE A 217 14.20 9.53 15.21
C PHE A 217 13.75 10.97 15.53
N ILE A 218 12.46 11.15 15.62
CA ILE A 218 11.86 12.41 16.03
C ILE A 218 11.89 12.47 17.54
N LEU A 219 12.51 13.50 18.09
CA LEU A 219 12.85 13.67 19.49
C LEU A 219 13.95 12.70 20.00
N PRO A 220 14.74 13.09 20.99
CA PRO A 220 15.80 12.25 21.54
C PRO A 220 15.25 11.05 22.31
N TYR A 221 16.07 10.04 22.52
CA TYR A 221 15.76 8.95 23.45
C TYR A 221 15.81 9.51 24.88
N TRP A 222 15.09 8.93 25.83
CA TRP A 222 14.97 9.47 27.17
C TRP A 222 16.32 9.65 27.89
N ASN A 223 17.31 8.80 27.61
CA ASN A 223 18.68 8.92 28.14
C ASN A 223 19.43 10.15 27.66
N ASP A 224 19.06 10.68 26.50
CA ASP A 224 19.75 11.79 25.85
C ASP A 224 19.13 13.14 26.23
N VAL A 225 18.10 13.11 27.08
CA VAL A 225 17.44 14.33 27.59
C VAL A 225 18.22 14.87 28.81
N ASP A 226 18.68 16.13 28.73
CA ASP A 226 19.31 16.81 29.86
C ASP A 226 18.27 17.14 30.93
N ASN A 227 18.36 16.46 32.08
CA ASN A 227 17.44 16.65 33.19
C ASN A 227 17.47 18.08 33.80
N ASN A 228 18.58 18.81 33.64
CA ASN A 228 18.74 20.18 34.18
C ASN A 228 18.23 21.23 33.18
N ASN A 229 18.25 20.90 31.87
CA ASN A 229 17.78 21.78 30.82
C ASN A 229 17.09 20.95 29.70
N PRO A 230 15.89 20.40 29.96
CA PRO A 230 15.21 19.53 29.02
C PRO A 230 14.93 20.19 27.66
N GLU A 231 14.56 21.48 27.64
CA GLU A 231 14.25 22.17 26.38
C GLU A 231 15.42 22.18 25.41
N SER A 232 16.66 22.31 25.88
CA SER A 232 17.84 22.37 25.04
C SER A 232 18.06 21.05 24.28
N SER A 233 17.81 19.91 24.92
CA SER A 233 18.00 18.58 24.32
C SER A 233 16.77 18.10 23.54
N LEU A 234 15.55 18.40 24.01
CA LEU A 234 14.31 17.96 23.36
C LEU A 234 14.09 18.62 21.99
N PHE A 235 14.52 19.88 21.82
CA PHE A 235 14.19 20.67 20.63
C PHE A 235 15.40 21.02 19.76
N GLN A 236 16.59 20.49 20.05
CA GLN A 236 17.83 20.78 19.31
C GLN A 236 17.68 20.57 17.80
N ASN A 237 17.05 19.47 17.38
CA ASN A 237 16.84 19.12 15.98
C ASN A 237 15.65 19.83 15.31
N LEU A 238 14.86 20.60 16.06
CA LEU A 238 13.69 21.32 15.55
C LEU A 238 14.01 22.77 15.19
N THR A 239 15.13 23.31 15.66
CA THR A 239 15.57 24.69 15.41
C THR A 239 16.36 24.84 14.10
N GLU A 240 16.89 23.76 13.54
CA GLU A 240 17.73 23.80 12.33
C GLU A 240 16.95 23.79 10.98
N LYS A 241 15.61 23.76 11.00
CA LYS A 241 14.75 23.85 9.80
C LYS A 241 14.09 25.23 9.66
N LYS A 242 14.84 26.30 9.92
CA LYS A 242 14.44 27.66 9.54
C LYS A 242 15.52 28.19 8.61
N ASP A 243 15.40 27.82 7.30
CA ASP A 243 15.87 28.67 6.19
C ASP A 243 15.22 28.16 4.88
#